data_37d6fcbf50fefaf5a9d9e8dd6941a115
#
_entry.id   37d6fcbf50fefaf5a9d9e8dd6941a115
#
_cell.length_a   1.000
_cell.length_b   1.000
_cell.length_c   1.000
_cell.angle_alpha   90.00
_cell.angle_beta   90.00
_cell.angle_gamma   90.00
#
_symmetry.space_group_name_H-M   'P 1'
#
loop_
_entity.id
_entity.type
_entity.pdbx_description
1 polymer ?
#
loop_
_entity_poly.entity_id
_entity_poly.type
_entity_poly.pdbx_seq_one_letter_code
_entity_poly.pdbx_strand_id
1 'polypeptide(L)'
;MNILFICNQGLNRSRTAAELFKQRFNTRSCGLFNNLITEKDISWADIVFVMEDFQRSDISKRFPEEYLKKRILILNIPDIYQYNQPELVDILKKRFNQAMLEIA
;
A
#
# COMPACT_ATOMS: atom_id res chain seq x y z
N MET A 1 8.84 11.70 3.49
CA MET A 1 8.00 10.66 4.09
C MET A 1 8.06 9.41 3.23
N ASN A 2 8.25 8.28 3.86
CA ASN A 2 8.36 6.98 3.22
C ASN A 2 7.00 6.25 3.25
N ILE A 3 6.48 5.89 2.09
CA ILE A 3 5.18 5.24 1.96
C ILE A 3 5.32 3.90 1.24
N LEU A 4 4.81 2.85 1.86
CA LEU A 4 4.79 1.50 1.30
C LEU A 4 3.38 1.15 0.88
N PHE A 5 3.21 0.70 -0.37
CA PHE A 5 1.95 0.22 -0.90
C PHE A 5 2.00 -1.29 -1.08
N ILE A 6 0.99 -1.99 -0.59
CA ILE A 6 0.93 -3.46 -0.60
C ILE A 6 -0.36 -3.92 -1.27
N CYS A 7 -0.24 -4.90 -2.18
CA CYS A 7 -1.39 -5.62 -2.73
C CYS A 7 -1.06 -7.11 -2.79
N ASN A 8 -1.86 -7.92 -3.48
CA ASN A 8 -1.64 -9.37 -3.49
C ASN A 8 -0.34 -9.76 -4.20
N GLN A 9 -0.15 -9.27 -5.42
CA GLN A 9 0.98 -9.66 -6.26
C GLN A 9 2.10 -8.62 -6.34
N GLY A 10 1.85 -7.40 -5.88
CA GLY A 10 2.80 -6.32 -6.01
C GLY A 10 3.01 -5.84 -7.45
N LEU A 11 2.10 -6.15 -8.36
CA LEU A 11 2.24 -5.86 -9.79
C LEU A 11 1.28 -4.79 -10.30
N ASN A 12 0.06 -4.76 -9.80
CA ASN A 12 -0.96 -3.88 -10.35
C ASN A 12 -1.28 -2.71 -9.42
N ARG A 13 -2.09 -2.94 -8.39
CA ARG A 13 -2.58 -1.86 -7.51
C ARG A 13 -1.45 -1.13 -6.77
N SER A 14 -0.58 -1.87 -6.09
CA SER A 14 0.49 -1.26 -5.30
C SER A 14 1.54 -0.59 -6.18
N ARG A 15 1.88 -1.20 -7.30
CA ARG A 15 2.86 -0.64 -8.24
C ARG A 15 2.34 0.63 -8.89
N THR A 16 1.06 0.65 -9.26
CA THR A 16 0.43 1.87 -9.80
C THR A 16 0.47 2.99 -8.77
N ALA A 17 0.13 2.69 -7.51
CA ALA A 17 0.16 3.68 -6.44
C ALA A 17 1.57 4.23 -6.23
N ALA A 18 2.57 3.37 -6.14
CA ALA A 18 3.96 3.79 -5.94
C ALA A 18 4.43 4.72 -7.06
N GLU A 19 4.14 4.38 -8.31
CA GLU A 19 4.49 5.21 -9.46
C GLU A 19 3.74 6.55 -9.47
N LEU A 20 2.47 6.51 -9.11
CA LEU A 20 1.61 7.69 -9.11
C LEU A 20 2.07 8.77 -8.12
N PHE A 21 2.55 8.35 -6.95
CA PHE A 21 2.90 9.28 -5.87
C PHE A 21 4.40 9.47 -5.65
N LYS A 22 5.25 8.90 -6.49
CA LYS A 22 6.70 8.93 -6.30
C LYS A 22 7.34 10.33 -6.33
N GLN A 23 6.68 11.29 -6.97
CA GLN A 23 7.20 12.66 -7.02
C GLN A 23 6.91 13.45 -5.75
N ARG A 24 5.92 13.00 -4.97
CA ARG A 24 5.53 13.67 -3.71
C ARG A 24 6.14 12.99 -2.48
N PHE A 25 6.39 11.68 -2.56
CA PHE A 25 6.85 10.88 -1.44
C PHE A 25 7.90 9.87 -1.90
N ASN A 26 8.66 9.33 -0.95
CA ASN A 26 9.48 8.15 -1.22
C ASN A 26 8.56 6.94 -1.18
N THR A 27 8.39 6.26 -2.30
CA THR A 27 7.42 5.16 -2.40
C THR A 27 8.08 3.84 -2.75
N ARG A 28 7.50 2.75 -2.20
CA ARG A 28 7.82 1.37 -2.57
C ARG A 28 6.53 0.59 -2.74
N SER A 29 6.57 -0.46 -3.54
CA SER A 29 5.46 -1.39 -3.71
C SER A 29 5.93 -2.82 -3.50
N CYS A 30 5.05 -3.65 -2.95
CA CYS A 30 5.32 -5.07 -2.78
C CYS A 30 4.01 -5.84 -2.69
N GLY A 31 4.11 -7.17 -2.62
CA GLY A 31 2.96 -8.06 -2.57
C GLY A 31 3.02 -9.04 -1.40
N LEU A 32 1.88 -9.63 -1.10
CA LEU A 32 1.80 -10.67 -0.07
C LEU A 32 2.15 -12.05 -0.63
N PHE A 33 1.86 -12.30 -1.91
CA PHE A 33 2.02 -13.62 -2.53
C PHE A 33 3.11 -13.65 -3.60
N ASN A 34 3.45 -12.49 -4.16
CA ASN A 34 4.51 -12.34 -5.14
C ASN A 34 5.16 -10.96 -4.93
N ASN A 35 6.41 -10.76 -5.35
CA ASN A 35 7.18 -9.56 -5.03
C ASN A 35 7.12 -9.28 -3.52
N LEU A 36 7.52 -10.28 -2.76
CA LEU A 36 7.17 -10.41 -1.34
C LEU A 36 7.66 -9.25 -0.48
N ILE A 37 6.74 -8.79 0.37
CA ILE A 37 7.03 -7.84 1.43
C ILE A 37 8.07 -8.44 2.40
N THR A 38 8.99 -7.60 2.86
CA THR A 38 9.98 -7.98 3.86
C THR A 38 9.83 -7.12 5.11
N GLU A 39 10.42 -7.59 6.21
CA GLU A 39 10.48 -6.82 7.45
C GLU A 39 11.15 -5.46 7.22
N LYS A 40 12.18 -5.41 6.37
CA LYS A 40 12.88 -4.17 6.04
C LYS A 40 11.98 -3.17 5.33
N ASP A 41 11.08 -3.63 4.47
CA ASP A 41 10.13 -2.76 3.78
C ASP A 41 9.21 -2.07 4.78
N ILE A 42 8.66 -2.84 5.72
CA ILE A 42 7.77 -2.28 6.74
C ILE A 42 8.53 -1.32 7.64
N SER A 43 9.72 -1.70 8.09
CA SER A 43 10.56 -0.85 8.95
C SER A 43 10.93 0.46 8.28
N TRP A 44 11.18 0.44 6.98
CA TRP A 44 11.50 1.63 6.19
C TRP A 44 10.32 2.61 6.12
N ALA A 45 9.09 2.12 6.09
CA ALA A 45 7.90 2.93 5.87
C ALA A 45 7.52 3.77 7.08
N ASP A 46 7.08 4.99 6.83
CA ASP A 46 6.40 5.82 7.83
C ASP A 46 4.92 5.49 7.86
N ILE A 47 4.34 5.23 6.68
CA ILE A 47 2.94 4.82 6.53
C ILE A 47 2.88 3.65 5.56
N VAL A 48 2.05 2.67 5.87
CA VAL A 48 1.79 1.50 5.03
C VAL A 48 0.34 1.55 4.55
N PHE A 49 0.14 1.46 3.23
CA PHE A 49 -1.18 1.34 2.64
C PHE A 49 -1.37 -0.06 2.07
N VAL A 50 -2.45 -0.71 2.49
CA VAL A 50 -2.91 -1.96 1.90
C VAL A 50 -4.16 -1.69 1.08
N MET A 51 -4.46 -2.56 0.13
CA MET A 51 -5.59 -2.36 -0.77
C MET A 51 -6.89 -2.95 -0.22
N GLU A 52 -6.80 -3.97 0.63
CA GLU A 52 -7.96 -4.66 1.18
C GLU A 52 -7.71 -5.05 2.65
N ASP A 53 -8.80 -5.18 3.40
CA ASP A 53 -8.74 -5.45 4.85
C ASP A 53 -7.99 -6.73 5.20
N PHE A 54 -8.19 -7.80 4.44
CA PHE A 54 -7.50 -9.07 4.72
C PHE A 54 -5.98 -8.94 4.63
N GLN A 55 -5.48 -8.03 3.81
CA GLN A 55 -4.03 -7.80 3.67
C GLN A 55 -3.45 -7.23 4.97
N ARG A 56 -4.17 -6.32 5.61
CA ARG A 56 -3.77 -5.80 6.91
C ARG A 56 -3.72 -6.91 7.94
N SER A 57 -4.74 -7.77 7.99
CA SER A 57 -4.78 -8.92 8.88
C SER A 57 -3.61 -9.87 8.64
N ASP A 58 -3.27 -10.12 7.38
CA ASP A 58 -2.15 -10.98 7.02
C ASP A 58 -0.81 -10.41 7.49
N ILE A 59 -0.62 -9.09 7.37
CA ILE A 59 0.58 -8.42 7.86
C ILE A 59 0.70 -8.55 9.37
N SER A 60 -0.42 -8.42 10.09
CA SER A 60 -0.42 -8.57 11.54
C SER A 60 0.04 -9.95 12.01
N LYS A 61 -0.23 -10.97 11.21
CA LYS A 61 0.19 -12.35 11.50
C LYS A 61 1.64 -12.61 11.12
N ARG A 62 2.09 -12.08 10.00
CA ARG A 62 3.46 -12.30 9.51
C ARG A 62 4.49 -11.42 10.21
N PHE A 63 4.12 -10.19 10.55
CA PHE A 63 5.04 -9.19 11.10
C PHE A 63 4.41 -8.50 12.32
N PRO A 64 4.13 -9.25 13.40
CA PRO A 64 3.38 -8.72 14.55
C PRO A 64 4.07 -7.53 15.22
N GLU A 65 5.40 -7.53 15.32
CA GLU A 65 6.12 -6.43 15.97
C GLU A 65 6.03 -5.14 15.15
N GLU A 66 6.30 -5.23 13.86
CA GLU A 66 6.24 -4.08 12.95
C GLU A 66 4.81 -3.56 12.82
N TYR A 67 3.85 -4.46 12.78
CA TYR A 67 2.43 -4.11 12.72
C TYR A 67 2.01 -3.18 13.86
N LEU A 68 2.47 -3.46 15.08
CA LEU A 68 2.14 -2.65 16.25
C LEU A 68 2.81 -1.27 16.24
N LYS A 69 3.92 -1.12 15.53
CA LYS A 69 4.68 0.13 15.48
C LYS A 69 4.29 1.06 14.33
N LYS A 70 3.55 0.54 13.34
CA LYS A 70 3.31 1.28 12.11
C LYS A 70 1.84 1.63 11.93
N ARG A 71 1.61 2.75 11.25
CA ARG A 71 0.27 3.12 10.82
C ARG A 71 -0.02 2.40 9.51
N ILE A 72 -1.01 1.51 9.54
CA ILE A 72 -1.41 0.71 8.38
C ILE A 72 -2.84 1.07 8.01
N LEU A 73 -3.03 1.62 6.83
CA LEU A 73 -4.30 2.14 6.34
C LEU A 73 -4.80 1.32 5.16
N ILE A 74 -6.11 1.26 5.00
CA ILE A 74 -6.77 0.48 3.95
C ILE A 74 -7.35 1.44 2.91
N LEU A 75 -7.02 1.22 1.63
CA LEU A 75 -7.56 2.06 0.56
C LEU A 75 -8.86 1.53 -0.03
N ASN A 76 -9.23 0.28 0.27
CA ASN A 76 -10.48 -0.34 -0.22
C ASN A 76 -10.56 -0.35 -1.75
N ILE A 77 -9.53 -0.88 -2.39
CA ILE A 77 -9.46 -0.99 -3.84
C ILE A 77 -9.52 -2.46 -4.22
N PRO A 78 -10.57 -2.91 -4.92
CA PRO A 78 -10.71 -4.32 -5.29
C PRO A 78 -9.67 -4.76 -6.31
N ASP A 79 -9.41 -6.08 -6.36
CA ASP A 79 -8.41 -6.67 -7.24
C ASP A 79 -8.99 -6.96 -8.63
N ILE A 80 -9.42 -5.92 -9.32
CA ILE A 80 -10.05 -6.01 -10.65
C ILE A 80 -9.35 -5.15 -11.71
N TYR A 81 -8.25 -4.50 -11.34
CA TYR A 81 -7.56 -3.55 -12.22
C TYR A 81 -6.21 -4.07 -12.66
N GLN A 82 -5.81 -3.65 -13.85
CA GLN A 82 -4.46 -3.88 -14.35
C GLN A 82 -3.56 -2.69 -14.01
N TYR A 83 -2.26 -2.92 -14.11
CA TYR A 83 -1.27 -1.88 -13.84
C TYR A 83 -1.55 -0.62 -14.67
N ASN A 84 -1.58 0.50 -13.99
CA ASN A 84 -1.76 1.84 -14.57
C ASN A 84 -3.07 2.04 -15.35
N GLN A 85 -4.06 1.18 -15.13
CA GLN A 85 -5.38 1.34 -15.74
C GLN A 85 -5.98 2.68 -15.29
N PRO A 86 -6.58 3.47 -16.20
CA PRO A 86 -7.10 4.81 -15.85
C PRO A 86 -8.07 4.81 -14.67
N GLU A 87 -8.97 3.84 -14.60
CA GLU A 87 -9.93 3.73 -13.50
C GLU A 87 -9.23 3.45 -12.16
N LEU A 88 -8.14 2.67 -12.18
CA LEU A 88 -7.32 2.44 -11.00
C LEU A 88 -6.62 3.72 -10.54
N VAL A 89 -6.05 4.46 -11.48
CA VAL A 89 -5.40 5.75 -11.18
C VAL A 89 -6.39 6.70 -10.51
N ASP A 90 -7.59 6.79 -11.04
CA ASP A 90 -8.62 7.69 -10.51
C ASP A 90 -9.04 7.31 -9.09
N ILE A 91 -9.32 6.03 -8.84
CA ILE A 91 -9.73 5.59 -7.51
C ILE A 91 -8.59 5.69 -6.51
N LEU A 92 -7.36 5.44 -6.93
CA LEU A 92 -6.18 5.61 -6.07
C LEU A 92 -6.01 7.05 -5.62
N LYS A 93 -6.12 8.01 -6.53
CA LYS A 93 -6.02 9.43 -6.19
C LYS A 93 -7.09 9.82 -5.16
N LYS A 94 -8.32 9.41 -5.38
CA LYS A 94 -9.42 9.72 -4.49
C LYS A 94 -9.22 9.12 -3.11
N ARG A 95 -8.94 7.83 -3.03
CA ARG A 95 -8.80 7.11 -1.76
C ARG A 95 -7.56 7.54 -0.99
N PHE A 96 -6.44 7.73 -1.70
CA PHE A 96 -5.19 8.17 -1.07
C PHE A 96 -5.35 9.58 -0.47
N ASN A 97 -5.91 10.53 -1.23
CA ASN A 97 -6.10 11.87 -0.75
C ASN A 97 -7.04 11.91 0.47
N GLN A 98 -8.10 11.12 0.44
CA GLN A 98 -9.02 11.00 1.57
C GLN A 98 -8.32 10.44 2.81
N ALA A 99 -7.53 9.38 2.64
CA ALA A 99 -6.79 8.76 3.75
C ALA A 99 -5.77 9.73 4.35
N MET A 100 -5.05 10.47 3.51
CA MET A 100 -4.05 11.43 3.98
C MET A 100 -4.68 12.58 4.75
N LEU A 101 -5.88 13.01 4.38
CA LEU A 101 -6.62 14.03 5.12
C LEU A 101 -7.02 13.55 6.51
N GLU A 102 -7.38 12.26 6.64
CA GLU A 102 -7.81 11.70 7.92
C GLU A 102 -6.67 11.57 8.92
N ILE A 103 -5.44 11.44 8.47
CA ILE A 103 -4.26 11.31 9.33
C ILE A 103 -3.51 12.63 9.54
N ALA A 104 -3.90 13.66 8.86
CA ALA A 104 -3.23 14.97 8.95
C ALA A 104 -3.53 15.71 10.27
#